data_4923ba2bd6e72a96601a132af66e1372
#
_entry.id   4923ba2bd6e72a96601a132af66e1372
#
_cell.length_a   1.000
_cell.length_b   1.000
_cell.length_c   1.000
_cell.angle_alpha   90.00
_cell.angle_beta   90.00
_cell.angle_gamma   90.00
#
_symmetry.space_group_name_H-M   'P 1'
#
loop_
_entity.id
_entity.type
_entity.pdbx_description
1 polymer ?
#
loop_
_entity_poly.entity_id
_entity_poly.type
_entity_poly.pdbx_seq_one_letter_code
_entity_poly.pdbx_strand_id
1 'polypeptide(L)'
;MWTALVLAAIVAGGAVAYGGWAYLAVGHGAPLWPFIVGIPLAYLAIPLLLTIFWFVLAWWFRAERPADIHLALPARIAMFGREFRALARSAPRMILYRWLMPDPKPAPASLPILLLHGVGCNAGVWSGFRRHLEACGIGPVYALSYGPPLASIEHFAEQVAEKIGDIEAATGAPQVIIVGHSMGGLVARAYLRQFGGAKVRRLITIGTPHHGSMHAWLMAGMSLAQMRPANAWLATLNGNADGADGVPAVSIWSWHDSMVTPQTSSRIDWGENIVLTGIAHNALLDDPIVWAKVVEQIGRAATSGSPA
;
A
#
# COMPACT_ATOMS: atom_id res chain seq x y z
N MET A 1 -13.08 -0.20 -7.01
CA MET A 1 -13.73 0.17 -8.30
C MET A 1 -13.42 1.61 -8.74
N TRP A 2 -13.65 2.60 -7.88
CA TRP A 2 -13.52 4.04 -8.20
C TRP A 2 -12.13 4.46 -8.69
N THR A 3 -11.06 4.06 -8.01
CA THR A 3 -9.67 4.42 -8.38
C THR A 3 -9.32 3.96 -9.81
N ALA A 4 -9.70 2.74 -10.18
CA ALA A 4 -9.47 2.23 -11.53
C ALA A 4 -10.25 3.03 -12.59
N LEU A 5 -11.51 3.40 -12.30
CA LEU A 5 -12.32 4.21 -13.21
C LEU A 5 -11.75 5.62 -13.40
N VAL A 6 -11.34 6.27 -12.31
CA VAL A 6 -10.71 7.60 -12.37
C VAL A 6 -9.40 7.55 -13.15
N LEU A 7 -8.54 6.58 -12.88
CA LEU A 7 -7.27 6.40 -13.61
C LEU A 7 -7.52 6.11 -15.10
N ALA A 8 -8.47 5.21 -15.40
CA ALA A 8 -8.81 4.90 -16.78
C ALA A 8 -9.36 6.13 -17.52
N ALA A 9 -10.20 6.94 -16.88
CA ALA A 9 -10.73 8.18 -17.45
C ALA A 9 -9.61 9.21 -17.70
N ILE A 10 -8.67 9.37 -16.75
CA ILE A 10 -7.50 10.27 -16.92
C ILE A 10 -6.64 9.80 -18.10
N VAL A 11 -6.34 8.50 -18.17
CA VAL A 11 -5.51 7.93 -19.25
C VAL A 11 -6.22 8.07 -20.59
N ALA A 12 -7.52 7.75 -20.66
CA ALA A 12 -8.30 7.88 -21.90
C ALA A 12 -8.42 9.35 -22.35
N GLY A 13 -8.72 10.27 -21.41
CA GLY A 13 -8.78 11.71 -21.71
C GLY A 13 -7.43 12.25 -22.18
N GLY A 14 -6.34 11.86 -21.54
CA GLY A 14 -4.98 12.21 -21.95
C GLY A 14 -4.64 11.66 -23.35
N ALA A 15 -5.01 10.41 -23.62
CA ALA A 15 -4.80 9.78 -24.93
C ALA A 15 -5.59 10.50 -26.05
N VAL A 16 -6.84 10.87 -25.78
CA VAL A 16 -7.67 11.64 -26.74
C VAL A 16 -7.07 13.01 -27.00
N ALA A 17 -6.68 13.75 -25.94
CA ALA A 17 -6.07 15.08 -26.07
C ALA A 17 -4.75 15.02 -26.83
N TYR A 18 -3.88 14.08 -26.47
CA TYR A 18 -2.58 13.87 -27.13
C TYR A 18 -2.74 13.44 -28.60
N GLY A 19 -3.64 12.47 -28.86
CA GLY A 19 -3.94 11.99 -30.21
C GLY A 19 -4.55 13.07 -31.12
N GLY A 20 -5.45 13.88 -30.56
CA GLY A 20 -6.02 15.04 -31.27
C GLY A 20 -4.96 16.07 -31.61
N TRP A 21 -4.07 16.40 -30.68
CA TRP A 21 -2.93 17.29 -30.94
C TRP A 21 -2.01 16.71 -32.05
N ALA A 22 -1.64 15.44 -31.93
CA ALA A 22 -0.80 14.76 -32.92
C ALA A 22 -1.47 14.76 -34.32
N TYR A 23 -2.76 14.46 -34.39
CA TYR A 23 -3.53 14.47 -35.66
C TYR A 23 -3.48 15.84 -36.31
N LEU A 24 -3.75 16.90 -35.58
CA LEU A 24 -3.71 18.27 -36.12
C LEU A 24 -2.29 18.65 -36.57
N ALA A 25 -1.28 18.38 -35.75
CA ALA A 25 0.10 18.72 -36.11
C ALA A 25 0.61 17.98 -37.34
N VAL A 26 0.30 16.70 -37.46
CA VAL A 26 0.63 15.90 -38.69
C VAL A 26 -0.12 16.39 -39.88
N GLY A 27 -1.41 16.79 -39.76
CA GLY A 27 -2.19 17.40 -40.79
C GLY A 27 -1.61 18.75 -41.29
N HIS A 28 -0.85 19.45 -40.45
CA HIS A 28 -0.10 20.65 -40.82
C HIS A 28 1.38 20.37 -41.24
N GLY A 29 1.72 19.10 -41.50
CA GLY A 29 3.03 18.73 -42.08
C GLY A 29 4.09 18.33 -41.05
N ALA A 30 3.74 18.23 -39.74
CA ALA A 30 4.70 17.71 -38.75
C ALA A 30 4.94 16.20 -38.96
N PRO A 31 6.17 15.70 -38.75
CA PRO A 31 6.43 14.27 -38.85
C PRO A 31 5.72 13.50 -37.73
N LEU A 32 5.24 12.28 -38.01
CA LEU A 32 4.52 11.44 -37.03
C LEU A 32 5.39 10.86 -35.94
N TRP A 33 6.66 10.54 -36.19
CA TRP A 33 7.52 9.82 -35.29
C TRP A 33 7.72 10.48 -33.91
N PRO A 34 7.78 11.82 -33.73
CA PRO A 34 7.93 12.40 -32.39
C PRO A 34 6.72 12.12 -31.50
N PHE A 35 5.53 12.03 -32.10
CA PHE A 35 4.30 11.70 -31.36
C PHE A 35 4.29 10.24 -30.90
N ILE A 36 4.80 9.31 -31.72
CA ILE A 36 4.95 7.91 -31.33
C ILE A 36 5.93 7.78 -30.15
N VAL A 37 7.09 8.44 -30.23
CA VAL A 37 8.10 8.44 -29.15
C VAL A 37 7.61 9.19 -27.91
N GLY A 38 6.79 10.22 -28.10
CA GLY A 38 6.22 11.01 -27.02
C GLY A 38 5.27 10.22 -26.10
N ILE A 39 4.61 9.16 -26.58
CA ILE A 39 3.68 8.35 -25.76
C ILE A 39 4.39 7.72 -24.55
N PRO A 40 5.45 6.89 -24.71
CA PRO A 40 6.16 6.32 -23.59
C PRO A 40 6.84 7.39 -22.72
N LEU A 41 7.33 8.48 -23.32
CA LEU A 41 7.93 9.57 -22.56
C LEU A 41 6.90 10.27 -21.66
N ALA A 42 5.70 10.59 -22.18
CA ALA A 42 4.62 11.18 -21.40
C ALA A 42 4.17 10.24 -20.26
N TYR A 43 4.05 8.94 -20.57
CA TYR A 43 3.72 7.93 -19.56
C TYR A 43 4.76 7.87 -18.42
N LEU A 44 6.06 7.91 -18.72
CA LEU A 44 7.12 7.82 -17.75
C LEU A 44 7.38 9.14 -17.01
N ALA A 45 7.01 10.27 -17.59
CA ALA A 45 7.21 11.59 -16.98
C ALA A 45 6.43 11.74 -15.67
N ILE A 46 5.17 11.28 -15.62
CA ILE A 46 4.33 11.40 -14.42
C ILE A 46 4.94 10.66 -13.22
N PRO A 47 5.23 9.35 -13.28
CA PRO A 47 5.85 8.66 -12.15
C PRO A 47 7.25 9.20 -11.81
N LEU A 48 8.01 9.72 -12.79
CA LEU A 48 9.29 10.36 -12.53
C LEU A 48 9.12 11.63 -11.69
N LEU A 49 8.21 12.52 -12.10
CA LEU A 49 7.94 13.77 -11.39
C LEU A 49 7.37 13.49 -9.99
N LEU A 50 6.47 12.52 -9.85
CA LEU A 50 5.95 12.09 -8.56
C LEU A 50 7.07 11.52 -7.68
N THR A 51 7.97 10.70 -8.21
CA THR A 51 9.11 10.17 -7.46
C THR A 51 9.98 11.32 -6.94
N ILE A 52 10.37 12.26 -7.80
CA ILE A 52 11.15 13.44 -7.40
C ILE A 52 10.42 14.22 -6.31
N PHE A 53 9.13 14.50 -6.51
CA PHE A 53 8.31 15.27 -5.58
C PHE A 53 8.28 14.61 -4.19
N TRP A 54 7.99 13.31 -4.10
CA TRP A 54 7.96 12.59 -2.83
C TRP A 54 9.31 12.54 -2.14
N PHE A 55 10.42 12.36 -2.87
CA PHE A 55 11.76 12.39 -2.27
C PHE A 55 12.16 13.77 -1.77
N VAL A 56 11.78 14.85 -2.47
CA VAL A 56 12.03 16.23 -2.01
C VAL A 56 11.27 16.50 -0.71
N LEU A 57 9.99 16.14 -0.65
CA LEU A 57 9.19 16.29 0.56
C LEU A 57 9.70 15.43 1.71
N ALA A 58 10.04 14.17 1.42
CA ALA A 58 10.61 13.28 2.43
C ALA A 58 11.94 13.81 2.96
N TRP A 59 12.76 14.43 2.13
CA TRP A 59 14.00 15.08 2.56
C TRP A 59 13.72 16.25 3.52
N TRP A 60 12.67 17.01 3.28
CA TRP A 60 12.30 18.16 4.11
C TRP A 60 11.73 17.76 5.48
N PHE A 61 10.91 16.72 5.52
CA PHE A 61 10.19 16.29 6.73
C PHE A 61 10.75 15.01 7.36
N ARG A 62 11.95 14.58 6.95
CA ARG A 62 12.53 13.33 7.45
C ARG A 62 12.83 13.36 8.94
N ALA A 63 12.74 12.19 9.57
CA ALA A 63 13.31 11.98 10.89
C ALA A 63 14.84 12.11 10.86
N GLU A 64 15.41 12.51 11.98
CA GLU A 64 16.84 12.41 12.20
C GLU A 64 17.26 10.93 12.13
N ARG A 65 18.29 10.65 11.33
CA ARG A 65 18.74 9.27 11.07
C ARG A 65 20.01 8.96 11.84
N PRO A 66 20.10 7.74 12.39
CA PRO A 66 21.38 7.23 12.91
C PRO A 66 22.49 7.31 11.84
N ALA A 67 23.73 7.56 12.28
CA ALA A 67 24.85 7.80 11.35
C ALA A 67 25.20 6.58 10.48
N ASP A 68 24.94 5.37 11.00
CA ASP A 68 25.23 4.10 10.33
C ASP A 68 24.27 3.72 9.20
N ILE A 69 23.15 4.45 9.04
CA ILE A 69 22.16 4.16 8.01
C ILE A 69 22.24 5.08 6.78
N HIS A 70 23.33 5.84 6.64
CA HIS A 70 23.56 6.67 5.46
C HIS A 70 23.85 5.82 4.23
N LEU A 71 23.09 6.07 3.13
CA LEU A 71 23.31 5.40 1.86
C LEU A 71 24.40 6.09 1.04
N ALA A 72 25.30 5.31 0.46
CA ALA A 72 26.22 5.78 -0.58
C ALA A 72 25.44 6.17 -1.86
N LEU A 73 26.03 7.02 -2.69
CA LEU A 73 25.35 7.55 -3.89
C LEU A 73 24.79 6.44 -4.81
N PRO A 74 25.51 5.33 -5.12
CA PRO A 74 24.95 4.26 -5.96
C PRO A 74 23.68 3.63 -5.34
N ALA A 75 23.65 3.45 -4.02
CA ALA A 75 22.49 2.91 -3.31
C ALA A 75 21.29 3.88 -3.35
N ARG A 76 21.55 5.20 -3.27
CA ARG A 76 20.50 6.23 -3.43
C ARG A 76 19.90 6.20 -4.83
N ILE A 77 20.74 6.11 -5.87
CA ILE A 77 20.29 6.00 -7.27
C ILE A 77 19.47 4.73 -7.46
N ALA A 78 19.93 3.60 -6.94
CA ALA A 78 19.20 2.34 -7.02
C ALA A 78 17.86 2.40 -6.29
N MET A 79 17.79 3.03 -5.11
CA MET A 79 16.55 3.26 -4.36
C MET A 79 15.57 4.13 -5.15
N PHE A 80 16.04 5.24 -5.72
CA PHE A 80 15.22 6.11 -6.57
C PHE A 80 14.66 5.33 -7.78
N GLY A 81 15.50 4.54 -8.45
CA GLY A 81 15.07 3.74 -9.59
C GLY A 81 14.07 2.64 -9.23
N ARG A 82 14.15 2.06 -8.02
CA ARG A 82 13.14 1.11 -7.53
C ARG A 82 11.79 1.79 -7.27
N GLU A 83 11.79 2.95 -6.62
CA GLU A 83 10.58 3.73 -6.35
C GLU A 83 9.91 4.19 -7.65
N PHE A 84 10.68 4.75 -8.58
CA PHE A 84 10.19 5.10 -9.91
C PHE A 84 9.53 3.92 -10.62
N ARG A 85 10.17 2.74 -10.63
CA ARG A 85 9.59 1.53 -11.25
C ARG A 85 8.32 1.07 -10.55
N ALA A 86 8.26 1.15 -9.22
CA ALA A 86 7.07 0.81 -8.46
C ALA A 86 5.89 1.72 -8.84
N LEU A 87 6.11 3.03 -8.87
CA LEU A 87 5.10 4.01 -9.30
C LEU A 87 4.68 3.82 -10.77
N ALA A 88 5.63 3.60 -11.67
CA ALA A 88 5.33 3.38 -13.08
C ALA A 88 4.47 2.11 -13.32
N ARG A 89 4.63 1.09 -12.48
CA ARG A 89 3.84 -0.15 -12.55
C ARG A 89 2.48 -0.05 -11.85
N SER A 90 2.29 0.93 -10.97
CA SER A 90 1.08 1.03 -10.15
C SER A 90 -0.18 1.31 -10.98
N ALA A 91 -0.13 2.28 -11.91
CA ALA A 91 -1.31 2.65 -12.70
C ALA A 91 -1.85 1.50 -13.56
N PRO A 92 -1.06 0.79 -14.38
CA PRO A 92 -1.58 -0.35 -15.13
C PRO A 92 -2.09 -1.49 -14.23
N ARG A 93 -1.43 -1.77 -13.09
CA ARG A 93 -1.90 -2.77 -12.13
C ARG A 93 -3.26 -2.38 -11.54
N MET A 94 -3.47 -1.11 -11.21
CA MET A 94 -4.72 -0.61 -10.66
C MET A 94 -5.84 -0.60 -11.71
N ILE A 95 -5.56 -0.28 -12.97
CA ILE A 95 -6.55 -0.34 -14.07
C ILE A 95 -6.98 -1.79 -14.31
N LEU A 96 -6.01 -2.71 -14.32
CA LEU A 96 -6.22 -4.13 -14.61
C LEU A 96 -6.58 -4.97 -13.37
N TYR A 97 -6.88 -4.36 -12.23
CA TYR A 97 -6.98 -5.05 -10.93
C TYR A 97 -7.97 -6.23 -10.92
N ARG A 98 -9.08 -6.14 -11.66
CA ARG A 98 -10.09 -7.22 -11.70
C ARG A 98 -9.54 -8.52 -12.29
N TRP A 99 -8.61 -8.41 -13.25
CA TRP A 99 -7.96 -9.58 -13.85
C TRP A 99 -6.74 -10.04 -13.05
N LEU A 100 -6.04 -9.10 -12.42
CA LEU A 100 -4.82 -9.40 -11.66
C LEU A 100 -5.11 -9.91 -10.25
N MET A 101 -6.25 -9.53 -9.67
CA MET A 101 -6.62 -9.79 -8.28
C MET A 101 -8.07 -10.32 -8.16
N PRO A 102 -8.45 -11.36 -8.92
CA PRO A 102 -9.75 -12.00 -8.69
C PRO A 102 -9.75 -12.66 -7.32
N ASP A 103 -10.89 -12.70 -6.65
CA ASP A 103 -11.01 -13.48 -5.42
C ASP A 103 -10.74 -14.98 -5.72
N PRO A 104 -10.09 -15.69 -4.80
CA PRO A 104 -9.94 -17.14 -4.89
C PRO A 104 -11.30 -17.83 -4.96
N LYS A 105 -11.35 -18.99 -5.62
CA LYS A 105 -12.54 -19.83 -5.59
C LYS A 105 -12.80 -20.29 -4.15
N PRO A 106 -14.07 -20.36 -3.71
CA PRO A 106 -14.39 -20.88 -2.39
C PRO A 106 -13.82 -22.29 -2.19
N ALA A 107 -13.06 -22.47 -1.14
CA ALA A 107 -12.47 -23.75 -0.74
C ALA A 107 -12.05 -23.68 0.74
N PRO A 108 -12.14 -24.79 1.50
CA PRO A 108 -11.68 -24.83 2.88
C PRO A 108 -10.24 -24.40 3.01
N ALA A 109 -9.96 -23.52 3.97
CA ALA A 109 -8.61 -23.07 4.29
C ALA A 109 -8.50 -22.73 5.78
N SER A 110 -7.33 -22.94 6.38
CA SER A 110 -7.13 -22.71 7.82
C SER A 110 -6.81 -21.26 8.14
N LEU A 111 -6.07 -20.55 7.28
CA LEU A 111 -5.57 -19.23 7.59
C LEU A 111 -5.45 -18.35 6.31
N PRO A 112 -6.56 -17.81 5.80
CA PRO A 112 -6.56 -16.90 4.66
C PRO A 112 -5.82 -15.59 4.95
N ILE A 113 -5.34 -14.96 3.88
CA ILE A 113 -4.64 -13.68 3.96
C ILE A 113 -5.50 -12.59 3.32
N LEU A 114 -5.68 -11.47 4.01
CA LEU A 114 -6.36 -10.28 3.51
C LEU A 114 -5.37 -9.13 3.33
N LEU A 115 -5.25 -8.64 2.11
CA LEU A 115 -4.37 -7.53 1.72
C LEU A 115 -5.15 -6.22 1.64
N LEU A 116 -4.66 -5.16 2.34
CA LEU A 116 -5.26 -3.83 2.40
C LEU A 116 -4.31 -2.79 1.81
N HIS A 117 -4.75 -2.08 0.78
CA HIS A 117 -3.92 -1.10 0.04
C HIS A 117 -3.83 0.26 0.72
N GLY A 118 -2.93 1.13 0.24
CA GLY A 118 -2.76 2.51 0.69
C GLY A 118 -3.73 3.51 0.03
N VAL A 119 -3.59 4.79 0.42
CA VAL A 119 -4.38 5.89 -0.12
C VAL A 119 -4.23 6.00 -1.64
N GLY A 120 -5.35 6.26 -2.34
CA GLY A 120 -5.34 6.44 -3.80
C GLY A 120 -5.08 5.17 -4.61
N CYS A 121 -4.94 4.00 -3.96
CA CYS A 121 -4.69 2.72 -4.60
C CYS A 121 -5.96 1.85 -4.70
N ASN A 122 -5.79 0.64 -5.19
CA ASN A 122 -6.74 -0.48 -5.11
C ASN A 122 -5.98 -1.81 -5.01
N ALA A 123 -6.69 -2.94 -4.96
CA ALA A 123 -6.11 -4.27 -4.82
C ALA A 123 -5.02 -4.60 -5.87
N GLY A 124 -5.04 -3.97 -7.04
CA GLY A 124 -4.09 -4.23 -8.13
C GLY A 124 -2.63 -4.05 -7.77
N VAL A 125 -2.32 -3.16 -6.81
CA VAL A 125 -0.93 -2.93 -6.36
C VAL A 125 -0.30 -4.17 -5.74
N TRP A 126 -1.12 -5.09 -5.22
CA TRP A 126 -0.70 -6.33 -4.58
C TRP A 126 -0.41 -7.48 -5.54
N SER A 127 -0.64 -7.31 -6.85
CA SER A 127 -0.55 -8.40 -7.83
C SER A 127 0.81 -9.11 -7.90
N GLY A 128 1.90 -8.40 -7.65
CA GLY A 128 3.24 -8.99 -7.56
C GLY A 128 3.41 -9.83 -6.29
N PHE A 129 3.02 -9.28 -5.17
CA PHE A 129 3.12 -9.93 -3.87
C PHE A 129 2.21 -11.16 -3.76
N ARG A 130 0.97 -11.07 -4.26
CA ARG A 130 0.06 -12.22 -4.32
C ARG A 130 0.70 -13.41 -5.04
N ARG A 131 1.24 -13.18 -6.24
CA ARG A 131 1.92 -14.26 -7.01
C ARG A 131 3.10 -14.85 -6.24
N HIS A 132 3.83 -14.04 -5.48
CA HIS A 132 4.92 -14.52 -4.65
C HIS A 132 4.40 -15.41 -3.51
N LEU A 133 3.34 -15.02 -2.79
CA LEU A 133 2.73 -15.83 -1.74
C LEU A 133 2.22 -17.16 -2.29
N GLU A 134 1.50 -17.13 -3.41
CA GLU A 134 0.99 -18.33 -4.09
C GLU A 134 2.13 -19.27 -4.53
N ALA A 135 3.24 -18.72 -5.04
CA ALA A 135 4.45 -19.49 -5.38
C ALA A 135 5.13 -20.13 -4.15
N CYS A 136 4.97 -19.52 -2.97
CA CYS A 136 5.42 -20.09 -1.69
C CYS A 136 4.39 -21.08 -1.09
N GLY A 137 3.30 -21.40 -1.77
CA GLY A 137 2.22 -22.24 -1.26
C GLY A 137 1.39 -21.60 -0.15
N ILE A 138 1.43 -20.27 -0.03
CA ILE A 138 0.72 -19.48 0.99
C ILE A 138 -0.58 -18.93 0.41
N GLY A 139 -1.70 -19.24 1.04
CA GLY A 139 -3.02 -18.76 0.62
C GLY A 139 -4.16 -19.50 1.31
N PRO A 140 -5.41 -19.20 0.92
CA PRO A 140 -5.82 -18.27 -0.16
C PRO A 140 -5.54 -16.80 0.17
N VAL A 141 -5.25 -16.01 -0.88
CA VAL A 141 -4.92 -14.59 -0.76
C VAL A 141 -6.04 -13.75 -1.34
N TYR A 142 -6.70 -12.99 -0.48
CA TYR A 142 -7.73 -12.03 -0.81
C TYR A 142 -7.17 -10.61 -0.78
N ALA A 143 -7.77 -9.70 -1.53
CA ALA A 143 -7.46 -8.28 -1.43
C ALA A 143 -8.73 -7.45 -1.55
N LEU A 144 -8.86 -6.43 -0.71
CA LEU A 144 -10.00 -5.54 -0.73
C LEU A 144 -9.67 -4.23 -1.47
N SER A 145 -10.55 -3.82 -2.37
CA SER A 145 -10.55 -2.46 -2.95
C SER A 145 -11.67 -1.66 -2.31
N TYR A 146 -11.37 -1.01 -1.21
CA TYR A 146 -12.35 -0.19 -0.49
C TYR A 146 -12.54 1.20 -1.12
N GLY A 147 -13.64 1.85 -0.79
CA GLY A 147 -14.02 3.16 -1.32
C GLY A 147 -15.33 3.68 -0.76
N PRO A 148 -15.76 4.89 -1.19
CA PRO A 148 -15.14 5.71 -2.24
C PRO A 148 -13.78 6.29 -1.83
N PRO A 149 -12.90 6.65 -2.80
CA PRO A 149 -11.59 7.24 -2.48
C PRO A 149 -11.74 8.44 -1.56
N LEU A 150 -10.82 8.57 -0.60
CA LEU A 150 -10.76 9.67 0.37
C LEU A 150 -11.91 9.71 1.42
N ALA A 151 -12.81 8.73 1.44
CA ALA A 151 -13.74 8.55 2.55
C ALA A 151 -13.01 8.31 3.88
N SER A 152 -13.73 8.22 4.99
CA SER A 152 -13.11 8.00 6.30
C SER A 152 -12.49 6.60 6.42
N ILE A 153 -11.43 6.50 7.21
CA ILE A 153 -10.81 5.21 7.54
C ILE A 153 -11.79 4.30 8.29
N GLU A 154 -12.71 4.88 9.06
CA GLU A 154 -13.79 4.16 9.74
C GLU A 154 -14.70 3.42 8.74
N HIS A 155 -15.11 4.13 7.68
CA HIS A 155 -15.95 3.54 6.64
C HIS A 155 -15.21 2.42 5.88
N PHE A 156 -13.89 2.54 5.72
CA PHE A 156 -13.09 1.45 5.13
C PHE A 156 -12.98 0.25 6.06
N ALA A 157 -12.95 0.48 7.38
CA ALA A 157 -12.95 -0.59 8.38
C ALA A 157 -14.24 -1.43 8.36
N GLU A 158 -15.40 -0.80 8.11
CA GLU A 158 -16.68 -1.49 7.89
C GLU A 158 -16.60 -2.44 6.69
N GLN A 159 -16.03 -1.98 5.56
CA GLN A 159 -15.84 -2.81 4.37
C GLN A 159 -14.84 -3.96 4.62
N VAL A 160 -13.87 -3.78 5.51
CA VAL A 160 -12.98 -4.87 5.95
C VAL A 160 -13.77 -5.91 6.73
N ALA A 161 -14.69 -5.50 7.61
CA ALA A 161 -15.54 -6.42 8.37
C ALA A 161 -16.43 -7.28 7.44
N GLU A 162 -17.06 -6.65 6.45
CA GLU A 162 -17.83 -7.35 5.42
C GLU A 162 -16.96 -8.37 4.66
N LYS A 163 -15.75 -7.95 4.23
CA LYS A 163 -14.84 -8.82 3.48
C LYS A 163 -14.33 -10.00 4.31
N ILE A 164 -14.10 -9.82 5.61
CA ILE A 164 -13.73 -10.92 6.51
C ILE A 164 -14.88 -11.91 6.64
N GLY A 165 -16.13 -11.43 6.71
CA GLY A 165 -17.31 -12.29 6.67
C GLY A 165 -17.43 -13.12 5.38
N ASP A 166 -17.17 -12.50 4.23
CA ASP A 166 -17.14 -13.20 2.94
C ASP A 166 -16.04 -14.27 2.90
N ILE A 167 -14.86 -13.98 3.44
CA ILE A 167 -13.73 -14.93 3.52
C ILE A 167 -14.08 -16.10 4.43
N GLU A 168 -14.69 -15.86 5.60
CA GLU A 168 -15.14 -16.90 6.50
C GLU A 168 -16.17 -17.81 5.82
N ALA A 169 -17.17 -17.22 5.14
CA ALA A 169 -18.17 -17.98 4.39
C ALA A 169 -17.55 -18.81 3.25
N ALA A 170 -16.53 -18.29 2.57
CA ALA A 170 -15.87 -18.96 1.45
C ALA A 170 -14.88 -20.06 1.88
N THR A 171 -14.30 -19.97 3.08
CA THR A 171 -13.19 -20.82 3.51
C THR A 171 -13.48 -21.66 4.76
N GLY A 172 -14.46 -21.27 5.58
CA GLY A 172 -14.69 -21.81 6.91
C GLY A 172 -13.62 -21.42 7.94
N ALA A 173 -12.68 -20.56 7.59
CA ALA A 173 -11.60 -20.14 8.48
C ALA A 173 -12.12 -19.19 9.56
N PRO A 174 -11.85 -19.45 10.86
CA PRO A 174 -12.31 -18.58 11.94
C PRO A 174 -11.51 -17.27 12.02
N GLN A 175 -10.32 -17.23 11.45
CA GLN A 175 -9.41 -16.09 11.50
C GLN A 175 -8.69 -15.86 10.17
N VAL A 176 -8.30 -14.60 9.93
CA VAL A 176 -7.46 -14.19 8.80
C VAL A 176 -6.15 -13.56 9.29
N ILE A 177 -5.12 -13.54 8.44
CA ILE A 177 -3.98 -12.63 8.61
C ILE A 177 -4.27 -11.37 7.80
N ILE A 178 -4.12 -10.20 8.40
CA ILE A 178 -4.24 -8.92 7.67
C ILE A 178 -2.84 -8.39 7.36
N VAL A 179 -2.59 -8.06 6.10
CA VAL A 179 -1.38 -7.35 5.64
C VAL A 179 -1.81 -6.00 5.08
N GLY A 180 -1.45 -4.92 5.76
CA GLY A 180 -1.81 -3.54 5.37
C GLY A 180 -0.60 -2.73 4.93
N HIS A 181 -0.67 -2.11 3.74
CA HIS A 181 0.33 -1.16 3.27
C HIS A 181 -0.14 0.27 3.49
N SER A 182 0.74 1.13 4.02
CA SER A 182 0.46 2.56 4.18
C SER A 182 -0.83 2.79 4.98
N MET A 183 -1.79 3.55 4.47
CA MET A 183 -3.12 3.73 5.07
C MET A 183 -3.81 2.40 5.39
N GLY A 184 -3.56 1.32 4.63
CA GLY A 184 -4.18 0.00 4.86
C GLY A 184 -3.91 -0.57 6.25
N GLY A 185 -2.77 -0.26 6.86
CA GLY A 185 -2.49 -0.64 8.24
C GLY A 185 -3.33 0.16 9.26
N LEU A 186 -3.65 1.42 8.98
CA LEU A 186 -4.57 2.22 9.80
C LEU A 186 -6.01 1.73 9.65
N VAL A 187 -6.43 1.33 8.44
CA VAL A 187 -7.73 0.70 8.18
C VAL A 187 -7.86 -0.60 8.98
N ALA A 188 -6.83 -1.44 8.99
CA ALA A 188 -6.81 -2.65 9.81
C ALA A 188 -6.94 -2.35 11.30
N ARG A 189 -6.23 -1.36 11.82
CA ARG A 189 -6.34 -0.95 13.23
C ARG A 189 -7.71 -0.36 13.57
N ALA A 190 -8.31 0.42 12.66
CA ALA A 190 -9.68 0.91 12.83
C ALA A 190 -10.68 -0.24 12.87
N TYR A 191 -10.50 -1.27 12.03
CA TYR A 191 -11.27 -2.50 12.09
C TYR A 191 -11.16 -3.17 13.47
N LEU A 192 -9.93 -3.38 13.97
CA LEU A 192 -9.71 -4.01 15.27
C LEU A 192 -10.39 -3.23 16.40
N ARG A 193 -10.29 -1.90 16.38
CA ARG A 193 -10.94 -1.04 17.37
C ARG A 193 -12.47 -1.13 17.34
N GLN A 194 -13.08 -1.25 16.14
CA GLN A 194 -14.54 -1.24 15.99
C GLN A 194 -15.17 -2.63 16.19
N PHE A 195 -14.49 -3.68 15.71
CA PHE A 195 -15.05 -5.03 15.61
C PHE A 195 -14.31 -6.07 16.45
N GLY A 196 -13.23 -5.67 17.12
CA GLY A 196 -12.39 -6.55 17.94
C GLY A 196 -11.45 -7.45 17.16
N GLY A 197 -10.53 -8.08 17.87
CA GLY A 197 -9.45 -8.91 17.31
C GLY A 197 -9.81 -10.38 17.05
N ALA A 198 -11.00 -10.84 17.47
CA ALA A 198 -11.35 -12.27 17.48
C ALA A 198 -11.17 -12.97 16.12
N LYS A 199 -11.41 -12.27 15.01
CA LYS A 199 -11.29 -12.81 13.64
C LYS A 199 -9.94 -12.54 12.99
N VAL A 200 -8.95 -12.00 13.72
CA VAL A 200 -7.62 -11.69 13.19
C VAL A 200 -6.54 -12.42 13.94
N ARG A 201 -5.82 -13.27 13.23
CA ARG A 201 -4.72 -14.05 13.80
C ARG A 201 -3.46 -13.24 14.00
N ARG A 202 -3.17 -12.33 13.06
CA ARG A 202 -1.99 -11.45 13.07
C ARG A 202 -2.22 -10.23 12.20
N LEU A 203 -1.69 -9.10 12.64
CA LEU A 203 -1.62 -7.87 11.86
C LEU A 203 -0.18 -7.62 11.39
N ILE A 204 0.02 -7.48 10.09
CA ILE A 204 1.31 -7.12 9.49
C ILE A 204 1.13 -5.78 8.77
N THR A 205 1.86 -4.76 9.17
CA THR A 205 1.82 -3.44 8.53
C THR A 205 3.11 -3.15 7.78
N ILE A 206 3.01 -2.51 6.62
CA ILE A 206 4.14 -2.17 5.75
C ILE A 206 4.09 -0.68 5.46
N GLY A 207 5.06 0.09 5.95
CA GLY A 207 5.13 1.54 5.74
C GLY A 207 3.86 2.27 6.18
N THR A 208 3.25 1.86 7.29
CA THR A 208 2.01 2.46 7.79
C THR A 208 2.31 3.67 8.67
N PRO A 209 1.68 4.84 8.44
CA PRO A 209 1.87 6.03 9.26
C PRO A 209 1.07 5.94 10.57
N HIS A 210 1.51 5.10 11.52
CA HIS A 210 0.82 4.88 12.79
C HIS A 210 0.66 6.15 13.64
N HIS A 211 1.56 7.13 13.46
CA HIS A 211 1.53 8.43 14.11
C HIS A 211 1.28 9.59 13.12
N GLY A 212 0.79 9.26 11.91
CA GLY A 212 0.50 10.21 10.84
C GLY A 212 1.66 10.48 9.91
N SER A 213 1.40 11.25 8.86
CA SER A 213 2.43 11.72 7.93
C SER A 213 2.21 13.18 7.56
N MET A 214 3.31 13.95 7.47
CA MET A 214 3.27 15.36 7.03
C MET A 214 2.70 15.48 5.62
N HIS A 215 2.86 14.47 4.77
CA HIS A 215 2.30 14.44 3.42
C HIS A 215 0.77 14.46 3.40
N ALA A 216 0.10 14.04 4.47
CA ALA A 216 -1.35 14.09 4.57
C ALA A 216 -1.95 15.53 4.60
N TRP A 217 -1.10 16.55 4.73
CA TRP A 217 -1.52 17.95 4.63
C TRP A 217 -1.64 18.44 3.18
N LEU A 218 -1.04 17.72 2.22
CA LEU A 218 -0.96 18.16 0.81
C LEU A 218 -2.27 17.99 0.03
N MET A 219 -3.17 17.16 0.53
CA MET A 219 -4.41 16.86 -0.16
C MET A 219 -5.61 16.94 0.78
N ALA A 220 -6.80 17.21 0.22
CA ALA A 220 -8.06 17.17 0.94
C ALA A 220 -8.65 15.75 0.92
N GLY A 221 -9.41 15.41 1.96
CA GLY A 221 -10.11 14.13 2.11
C GLY A 221 -10.17 13.69 3.56
N MET A 222 -11.21 12.94 3.92
CA MET A 222 -11.41 12.51 5.31
C MET A 222 -10.30 11.59 5.80
N SER A 223 -9.95 10.57 5.02
CA SER A 223 -8.84 9.66 5.35
C SER A 223 -7.49 10.37 5.45
N LEU A 224 -7.24 11.37 4.60
CA LEU A 224 -6.03 12.18 4.68
C LEU A 224 -6.03 13.06 5.93
N ALA A 225 -7.16 13.69 6.27
CA ALA A 225 -7.28 14.45 7.51
C ALA A 225 -7.02 13.56 8.74
N GLN A 226 -7.50 12.32 8.74
CA GLN A 226 -7.24 11.34 9.80
C GLN A 226 -5.77 10.90 9.89
N MET A 227 -5.01 10.97 8.80
CA MET A 227 -3.57 10.64 8.77
C MET A 227 -2.65 11.82 9.09
N ARG A 228 -3.17 13.03 9.33
CA ARG A 228 -2.33 14.18 9.73
C ARG A 228 -1.72 13.95 11.12
N PRO A 229 -0.45 14.28 11.33
CA PRO A 229 0.16 14.20 12.67
C PRO A 229 -0.64 15.00 13.70
N ALA A 230 -0.67 14.51 14.93
CA ALA A 230 -1.43 15.11 16.05
C ALA A 230 -2.94 15.24 15.82
N ASN A 231 -3.51 14.52 14.86
CA ASN A 231 -4.95 14.46 14.68
C ASN A 231 -5.62 13.70 15.83
N ALA A 232 -6.77 14.20 16.30
CA ALA A 232 -7.53 13.58 17.41
C ALA A 232 -7.92 12.13 17.13
N TRP A 233 -8.25 11.80 15.88
CA TRP A 233 -8.55 10.43 15.48
C TRP A 233 -7.37 9.48 15.69
N LEU A 234 -6.15 9.87 15.26
CA LEU A 234 -4.92 9.10 15.51
C LEU A 234 -4.60 9.00 17.00
N ALA A 235 -4.80 10.08 17.76
CA ALA A 235 -4.63 10.06 19.20
C ALA A 235 -5.57 9.01 19.85
N THR A 236 -6.83 8.97 19.45
CA THR A 236 -7.78 7.96 19.92
C THR A 236 -7.37 6.54 19.51
N LEU A 237 -6.91 6.36 18.25
CA LEU A 237 -6.45 5.06 17.78
C LEU A 237 -5.19 4.57 18.53
N ASN A 238 -4.31 5.48 18.92
CA ASN A 238 -3.07 5.19 19.65
C ASN A 238 -3.26 5.17 21.17
N GLY A 239 -4.40 5.63 21.68
CA GLY A 239 -4.71 5.66 23.12
C GLY A 239 -5.05 4.30 23.72
N ASN A 240 -5.33 3.28 22.92
CA ASN A 240 -5.50 1.91 23.37
C ASN A 240 -4.12 1.31 23.70
N ALA A 241 -3.95 0.82 24.91
CA ALA A 241 -2.65 0.37 25.45
C ALA A 241 -1.98 -0.73 24.62
N ASP A 242 -2.76 -1.56 23.94
CA ASP A 242 -2.30 -2.68 23.09
C ASP A 242 -2.42 -2.41 21.58
N GLY A 243 -2.91 -1.22 21.20
CA GLY A 243 -2.91 -0.69 19.81
C GLY A 243 -3.54 -1.55 18.72
N ALA A 244 -3.78 -2.83 19.02
CA ALA A 244 -4.27 -3.84 18.08
C ALA A 244 -5.26 -4.83 18.73
N ASP A 245 -5.91 -4.45 19.82
CA ASP A 245 -6.91 -5.25 20.53
C ASP A 245 -6.41 -6.67 20.88
N GLY A 246 -5.20 -6.78 21.40
CA GLY A 246 -4.56 -8.06 21.78
C GLY A 246 -4.08 -8.90 20.59
N VAL A 247 -4.26 -8.46 19.34
CA VAL A 247 -3.78 -9.18 18.15
C VAL A 247 -2.27 -9.00 18.00
N PRO A 248 -1.48 -10.10 17.87
CA PRO A 248 -0.06 -10.00 17.60
C PRO A 248 0.23 -9.20 16.33
N ALA A 249 1.05 -8.15 16.45
CA ALA A 249 1.29 -7.21 15.38
C ALA A 249 2.78 -6.99 15.09
N VAL A 250 3.09 -6.69 13.83
CA VAL A 250 4.41 -6.29 13.37
C VAL A 250 4.32 -5.11 12.41
N SER A 251 5.20 -4.14 12.58
CA SER A 251 5.40 -3.05 11.63
C SER A 251 6.71 -3.22 10.89
N ILE A 252 6.63 -3.37 9.57
CA ILE A 252 7.78 -3.39 8.65
C ILE A 252 7.89 -2.00 8.04
N TRP A 253 8.99 -1.31 8.28
CA TRP A 253 9.15 0.06 7.82
C TRP A 253 10.59 0.41 7.44
N SER A 254 10.79 1.49 6.72
CA SER A 254 12.10 1.90 6.21
C SER A 254 12.46 3.31 6.66
N TRP A 255 13.71 3.51 7.11
CA TRP A 255 14.29 4.82 7.33
C TRP A 255 14.35 5.70 6.06
N HIS A 256 14.11 5.11 4.90
CA HIS A 256 14.15 5.79 3.61
C HIS A 256 12.78 5.85 2.93
N ASP A 257 11.70 5.65 3.71
CA ASP A 257 10.34 5.83 3.22
C ASP A 257 10.17 7.23 2.63
N SER A 258 9.60 7.29 1.42
CA SER A 258 9.42 8.54 0.66
C SER A 258 8.08 9.22 0.89
N MET A 259 7.13 8.57 1.58
CA MET A 259 5.77 9.10 1.77
C MET A 259 5.32 9.16 3.23
N VAL A 260 5.85 8.31 4.10
CA VAL A 260 5.62 8.42 5.54
C VAL A 260 6.72 9.24 6.17
N THR A 261 6.37 10.44 6.66
CA THR A 261 7.32 11.38 7.26
C THR A 261 6.74 12.06 8.50
N PRO A 262 7.51 12.11 9.62
CA PRO A 262 8.82 11.47 9.79
C PRO A 262 8.70 9.94 9.68
N GLN A 263 9.74 9.27 9.21
CA GLN A 263 9.72 7.82 8.97
C GLN A 263 9.46 6.98 10.23
N THR A 264 9.89 7.49 11.38
CA THR A 264 9.62 6.90 12.70
C THR A 264 8.13 6.84 13.04
N SER A 265 7.27 7.55 12.30
CA SER A 265 5.81 7.44 12.41
C SER A 265 5.29 6.04 12.13
N SER A 266 6.05 5.22 11.42
CA SER A 266 5.69 3.82 11.17
C SER A 266 6.03 2.87 12.31
N ARG A 267 6.76 3.32 13.33
CA ARG A 267 7.07 2.52 14.50
C ARG A 267 5.82 2.27 15.35
N ILE A 268 5.75 1.10 15.98
CA ILE A 268 4.75 0.74 16.98
C ILE A 268 5.44 0.37 18.29
N ASP A 269 4.81 0.68 19.44
CA ASP A 269 5.31 0.34 20.75
C ASP A 269 4.59 -0.88 21.37
N TRP A 270 3.53 -1.35 20.72
CA TRP A 270 2.67 -2.45 21.11
C TRP A 270 2.85 -3.73 20.25
N GLY A 271 4.00 -3.88 19.58
CA GLY A 271 4.32 -5.01 18.72
C GLY A 271 5.77 -5.02 18.24
N GLU A 272 6.08 -5.94 17.34
CA GLU A 272 7.41 -6.09 16.74
C GLU A 272 7.67 -5.00 15.69
N ASN A 273 8.89 -4.47 15.62
CA ASN A 273 9.32 -3.57 14.56
C ASN A 273 10.43 -4.21 13.73
N ILE A 274 10.22 -4.34 12.42
CA ILE A 274 11.23 -4.74 11.45
C ILE A 274 11.67 -3.51 10.67
N VAL A 275 12.87 -3.04 10.95
CA VAL A 275 13.40 -1.79 10.42
C VAL A 275 14.28 -2.08 9.21
N LEU A 276 14.00 -1.42 8.10
CA LEU A 276 14.70 -1.57 6.83
C LEU A 276 15.39 -0.28 6.43
N THR A 277 16.32 -0.38 5.48
CA THR A 277 17.03 0.75 4.90
C THR A 277 17.06 0.65 3.38
N GLY A 278 17.17 1.81 2.70
CA GLY A 278 17.34 1.85 1.25
C GLY A 278 16.11 1.43 0.43
N ILE A 279 14.93 1.35 1.03
CA ILE A 279 13.68 1.02 0.36
C ILE A 279 12.71 2.19 0.56
N ALA A 280 12.20 2.75 -0.54
CA ALA A 280 11.21 3.82 -0.51
C ALA A 280 9.78 3.26 -0.49
N HIS A 281 8.78 4.11 -0.28
CA HIS A 281 7.43 3.76 0.12
C HIS A 281 6.71 2.77 -0.82
N ASN A 282 6.62 3.09 -2.10
CA ASN A 282 5.93 2.23 -3.06
C ASN A 282 6.76 0.98 -3.41
N ALA A 283 8.09 1.11 -3.35
CA ALA A 283 9.01 0.00 -3.54
C ALA A 283 8.88 -1.07 -2.44
N LEU A 284 8.39 -0.74 -1.23
CA LEU A 284 8.10 -1.72 -0.17
C LEU A 284 7.16 -2.84 -0.64
N LEU A 285 6.23 -2.53 -1.57
CA LEU A 285 5.29 -3.51 -2.13
C LEU A 285 5.92 -4.50 -3.10
N ASP A 286 7.05 -4.13 -3.71
CA ASP A 286 7.70 -4.91 -4.78
C ASP A 286 9.11 -5.44 -4.36
N ASP A 287 9.54 -5.18 -3.11
CA ASP A 287 10.87 -5.54 -2.65
C ASP A 287 10.91 -6.97 -2.08
N PRO A 288 11.81 -7.85 -2.59
CA PRO A 288 11.91 -9.23 -2.12
C PRO A 288 12.28 -9.36 -0.63
N ILE A 289 13.00 -8.39 -0.05
CA ILE A 289 13.34 -8.41 1.38
C ILE A 289 12.06 -8.22 2.20
N VAL A 290 11.19 -7.28 1.81
CA VAL A 290 9.90 -7.06 2.47
C VAL A 290 9.03 -8.31 2.34
N TRP A 291 8.97 -8.91 1.15
CA TRP A 291 8.21 -10.14 0.92
C TRP A 291 8.66 -11.29 1.81
N ALA A 292 9.98 -11.51 1.91
CA ALA A 292 10.54 -12.53 2.78
C ALA A 292 10.18 -12.29 4.26
N LYS A 293 10.22 -11.03 4.72
CA LYS A 293 9.81 -10.67 6.08
C LYS A 293 8.33 -10.92 6.34
N VAL A 294 7.46 -10.60 5.38
CA VAL A 294 6.03 -10.91 5.52
C VAL A 294 5.77 -12.41 5.54
N VAL A 295 6.42 -13.19 4.66
CA VAL A 295 6.33 -14.66 4.63
C VAL A 295 6.77 -15.27 5.96
N GLU A 296 7.89 -14.78 6.55
CA GLU A 296 8.35 -15.19 7.88
C GLU A 296 7.28 -14.95 8.96
N GLN A 297 6.64 -13.77 8.94
CA GLN A 297 5.61 -13.41 9.91
C GLN A 297 4.32 -14.22 9.74
N ILE A 298 3.95 -14.57 8.50
CA ILE A 298 2.84 -15.47 8.21
C ILE A 298 3.13 -16.89 8.77
N GLY A 299 4.35 -17.39 8.55
CA GLY A 299 4.77 -18.70 9.09
C GLY A 299 4.70 -18.76 10.61
N ARG A 300 5.17 -17.70 11.30
CA ARG A 300 5.05 -17.61 12.78
C ARG A 300 3.59 -17.63 13.25
N ALA A 301 2.69 -16.97 12.52
CA ALA A 301 1.26 -16.96 12.87
C ALA A 301 0.61 -18.37 12.69
N ALA A 302 1.04 -19.14 11.70
CA ALA A 302 0.55 -20.49 11.47
C ALA A 302 0.99 -21.46 12.57
N THR A 303 2.25 -21.38 13.03
CA THR A 303 2.79 -22.27 14.06
C THR A 303 2.28 -21.98 15.47
N SER A 304 2.01 -20.72 15.81
CA SER A 304 1.52 -20.32 17.13
C SER A 304 0.08 -20.72 17.43
N GLY A 305 -0.63 -21.35 16.51
CA GLY A 305 -2.03 -21.77 16.60
C GLY A 305 -2.25 -23.29 16.66
N SER A 306 -1.20 -24.11 16.56
CA SER A 306 -1.35 -25.56 16.82
C SER A 306 -1.54 -25.78 18.32
N PRO A 307 -2.66 -26.38 18.75
CA PRO A 307 -2.74 -26.88 20.14
C PRO A 307 -1.66 -27.95 20.32
N ALA A 308 -0.93 -27.88 21.44
CA ALA A 308 0.01 -28.90 21.86
C ALA A 308 -0.73 -30.23 22.15
#